data_c9bf3a81190d7a6696a883a136f73fa2
#
_entry.id   c9bf3a81190d7a6696a883a136f73fa2
#
_cell.length_a   1.000
_cell.length_b   1.000
_cell.length_c   1.000
_cell.angle_alpha   90.00
_cell.angle_beta   90.00
_cell.angle_gamma   90.00
#
_symmetry.space_group_name_H-M   'P 1'
#
loop_
_entity.id
_entity.type
_entity.pdbx_description
1 polymer ?
#
loop_
_entity_poly.entity_id
_entity_poly.type
_entity_poly.pdbx_seq_one_letter_code
_entity_poly.pdbx_strand_id
1 'polypeptide(L)'
;CETLPAIAAGTLKAEPQAHENASTAPMLSKEMAEVHLTDSADHIHNWVRGMNPWPGAWFVTAGGKKVKVMECRVAESHGEAAGTVLATKPLTVACGEGAIQLLNVVPEGKKPMDGTAFAAGQRLKTGDIL
;
A
#
# COMPACT_ATOMS: atom_id res chain seq x y z
N CYS A 1 18.45 11.11 17.08
CA CYS A 1 18.22 12.51 16.62
C CYS A 1 19.49 13.33 16.80
N GLU A 2 20.21 13.62 15.73
CA GLU A 2 21.46 14.42 15.73
C GLU A 2 21.21 15.88 16.08
N THR A 3 20.00 16.38 15.81
CA THR A 3 19.59 17.78 16.01
C THR A 3 19.46 18.17 17.50
N LEU A 4 19.03 17.25 18.37
CA LEU A 4 18.77 17.56 19.78
C LEU A 4 20.00 18.07 20.56
N PRO A 5 21.22 17.48 20.42
CA PRO A 5 22.42 18.01 21.06
C PRO A 5 22.76 19.42 20.59
N ALA A 6 22.56 19.72 19.29
CA ALA A 6 22.82 21.04 18.73
C ALA A 6 21.84 22.11 19.24
N ILE A 7 20.56 21.74 19.45
CA ILE A 7 19.56 22.60 20.08
C ILE A 7 19.97 22.89 21.54
N ALA A 8 20.31 21.83 22.29
CA ALA A 8 20.71 21.97 23.70
C ALA A 8 21.99 22.81 23.89
N ALA A 9 22.92 22.72 22.95
CA ALA A 9 24.14 23.51 22.92
C ALA A 9 23.96 24.95 22.40
N GLY A 10 22.78 25.30 21.88
CA GLY A 10 22.49 26.61 21.27
C GLY A 10 23.25 26.88 19.96
N THR A 11 23.79 25.84 19.32
CA THR A 11 24.58 25.95 18.08
C THR A 11 23.75 25.85 16.82
N LEU A 12 22.52 25.39 16.92
CA LEU A 12 21.58 25.28 15.77
C LEU A 12 20.95 26.64 15.48
N LYS A 13 21.09 27.10 14.24
CA LYS A 13 20.42 28.30 13.75
C LYS A 13 19.04 27.91 13.21
N ALA A 14 18.01 28.69 13.59
CA ALA A 14 16.68 28.54 13.00
C ALA A 14 16.71 29.01 11.54
N GLU A 15 16.20 28.18 10.64
CA GLU A 15 16.03 28.54 9.24
C GLU A 15 14.54 28.88 8.98
N PRO A 16 14.25 29.96 8.22
CA PRO A 16 12.88 30.26 7.82
C PRO A 16 12.29 29.09 6.99
N GLN A 17 11.07 28.71 7.29
CA GLN A 17 10.37 27.71 6.48
C GLN A 17 10.06 28.27 5.09
N ALA A 18 10.30 27.47 4.05
CA ALA A 18 9.92 27.80 2.68
C ALA A 18 8.39 27.66 2.53
N HIS A 19 7.67 28.78 2.66
CA HIS A 19 6.19 28.78 2.64
C HIS A 19 5.63 28.31 1.29
N GLU A 20 6.35 28.51 0.19
CA GLU A 20 5.99 28.06 -1.15
C GLU A 20 5.95 26.51 -1.27
N ASN A 21 6.67 25.81 -0.38
CA ASN A 21 6.69 24.34 -0.33
C ASN A 21 5.73 23.78 0.71
N ALA A 22 4.94 24.63 1.37
CA ALA A 22 4.01 24.18 2.39
C ALA A 22 2.85 23.40 1.77
N SER A 23 2.54 22.24 2.34
CA SER A 23 1.37 21.44 1.98
C SER A 23 0.49 21.19 3.19
N THR A 24 -0.80 21.04 2.96
CA THR A 24 -1.76 20.72 4.02
C THR A 24 -1.88 19.22 4.18
N ALA A 25 -1.73 18.73 5.41
CA ALA A 25 -2.03 17.34 5.76
C ALA A 25 -3.47 17.26 6.30
N PRO A 26 -4.46 16.85 5.50
CA PRO A 26 -5.84 16.74 5.95
C PRO A 26 -5.98 15.59 6.96
N MET A 27 -7.09 15.62 7.72
CA MET A 27 -7.43 14.53 8.60
C MET A 27 -7.73 13.26 7.78
N LEU A 28 -7.20 12.12 8.25
CA LEU A 28 -7.40 10.84 7.55
C LEU A 28 -8.88 10.47 7.48
N SER A 29 -9.32 9.94 6.35
CA SER A 29 -10.65 9.38 6.15
C SER A 29 -10.57 7.97 5.56
N LYS A 30 -11.68 7.23 5.60
CA LYS A 30 -11.73 5.86 5.04
C LYS A 30 -11.59 5.87 3.52
N GLU A 31 -12.07 6.91 2.87
CA GLU A 31 -12.02 7.08 1.41
C GLU A 31 -10.58 7.29 0.94
N MET A 32 -9.79 8.05 1.72
CA MET A 32 -8.38 8.26 1.42
C MET A 32 -7.53 6.99 1.46
N ALA A 33 -8.02 5.94 2.09
CA ALA A 33 -7.30 4.67 2.21
C ALA A 33 -7.48 3.75 1.00
N GLU A 34 -8.24 4.15 0.00
CA GLU A 34 -8.32 3.43 -1.26
C GLU A 34 -6.98 3.46 -2.00
N VAL A 35 -6.53 2.30 -2.45
CA VAL A 35 -5.36 2.16 -3.31
C VAL A 35 -5.79 1.63 -4.66
N HIS A 36 -5.15 2.15 -5.70
CA HIS A 36 -5.38 1.71 -7.07
C HIS A 36 -4.19 0.89 -7.54
N LEU A 37 -4.44 -0.30 -8.07
CA LEU A 37 -3.36 -1.15 -8.59
C LEU A 37 -2.64 -0.51 -9.80
N THR A 38 -3.19 0.56 -10.36
CA THR A 38 -2.53 1.38 -11.39
C THR A 38 -1.42 2.29 -10.85
N ASP A 39 -1.34 2.47 -9.52
CA ASP A 39 -0.25 3.21 -8.89
C ASP A 39 1.02 2.37 -8.87
N SER A 40 2.17 2.99 -8.55
CA SER A 40 3.42 2.24 -8.38
C SER A 40 3.39 1.35 -7.15
N ALA A 41 4.09 0.23 -7.20
CA ALA A 41 4.20 -0.71 -6.09
C ALA A 41 4.77 -0.04 -4.81
N ASP A 42 5.74 0.86 -4.97
CA ASP A 42 6.29 1.62 -3.85
C ASP A 42 5.27 2.56 -3.22
N HIS A 43 4.46 3.24 -4.05
CA HIS A 43 3.38 4.09 -3.55
C HIS A 43 2.37 3.27 -2.74
N ILE A 44 1.89 2.17 -3.30
CA ILE A 44 0.93 1.27 -2.63
C ILE A 44 1.51 0.73 -1.32
N HIS A 45 2.77 0.26 -1.33
CA HIS A 45 3.44 -0.25 -0.14
C HIS A 45 3.53 0.80 0.97
N ASN A 46 3.95 2.02 0.62
CA ASN A 46 4.04 3.12 1.58
C ASN A 46 2.66 3.54 2.10
N TRP A 47 1.65 3.55 1.21
CA TRP A 47 0.27 3.86 1.60
C TRP A 47 -0.31 2.82 2.56
N VAL A 48 -0.10 1.52 2.30
CA VAL A 48 -0.48 0.44 3.22
C VAL A 48 0.16 0.64 4.59
N ARG A 49 1.44 0.95 4.65
CA ARG A 49 2.14 1.21 5.92
C ARG A 49 1.60 2.43 6.65
N GLY A 50 1.36 3.53 5.91
CA GLY A 50 0.89 4.79 6.48
C GLY A 50 -0.56 4.73 6.96
N MET A 51 -1.41 3.93 6.31
CA MET A 51 -2.83 3.81 6.64
C MET A 51 -3.14 2.74 7.70
N ASN A 52 -2.19 1.88 8.05
CA ASN A 52 -2.36 0.90 9.11
C ASN A 52 -2.02 1.49 10.50
N PRO A 53 -2.77 1.16 11.56
CA PRO A 53 -3.93 0.27 11.60
C PRO A 53 -5.25 0.92 11.15
N TRP A 54 -5.30 2.23 11.08
CA TRP A 54 -6.51 2.98 10.73
C TRP A 54 -6.16 4.14 9.78
N PRO A 55 -6.97 4.35 8.73
CA PRO A 55 -8.23 3.68 8.34
C PRO A 55 -8.05 2.28 7.74
N GLY A 56 -6.84 1.88 7.38
CA GLY A 56 -6.49 0.62 6.75
C GLY A 56 -6.66 0.68 5.23
N ALA A 57 -5.55 0.56 4.49
CA ALA A 57 -5.55 0.58 3.03
C ALA A 57 -6.43 -0.54 2.44
N TRP A 58 -7.15 -0.26 1.37
CA TRP A 58 -8.03 -1.21 0.72
C TRP A 58 -8.11 -0.97 -0.79
N PHE A 59 -8.43 -2.00 -1.53
CA PHE A 59 -8.73 -1.92 -2.95
C PHE A 59 -10.02 -2.67 -3.28
N VAL A 60 -10.56 -2.44 -4.48
CA VAL A 60 -11.73 -3.16 -5.00
C VAL A 60 -11.26 -4.16 -6.04
N THR A 61 -11.64 -5.42 -5.88
CA THR A 61 -11.37 -6.47 -6.87
C THR A 61 -12.22 -6.25 -8.13
N ALA A 62 -11.84 -6.87 -9.25
CA ALA A 62 -12.66 -6.88 -10.48
C ALA A 62 -14.10 -7.37 -10.23
N GLY A 63 -14.31 -8.20 -9.20
CA GLY A 63 -15.65 -8.65 -8.77
C GLY A 63 -16.40 -7.66 -7.86
N GLY A 64 -15.89 -6.41 -7.68
CA GLY A 64 -16.55 -5.37 -6.90
C GLY A 64 -16.45 -5.53 -5.37
N LYS A 65 -15.63 -6.44 -4.87
CA LYS A 65 -15.46 -6.69 -3.42
C LYS A 65 -14.30 -5.89 -2.86
N LYS A 66 -14.51 -5.28 -1.70
CA LYS A 66 -13.44 -4.60 -0.97
C LYS A 66 -12.53 -5.61 -0.27
N VAL A 67 -11.23 -5.36 -0.37
CA VAL A 67 -10.20 -6.13 0.31
C VAL A 67 -9.25 -5.16 0.99
N LYS A 68 -9.14 -5.23 2.32
CA LYS A 68 -8.12 -4.48 3.07
C LYS A 68 -6.78 -5.19 2.94
N VAL A 69 -5.73 -4.39 2.82
CA VAL A 69 -4.35 -4.88 2.81
C VAL A 69 -3.72 -4.52 4.14
N MET A 70 -3.39 -5.54 4.92
CA MET A 70 -2.73 -5.36 6.21
C MET A 70 -1.21 -5.36 6.06
N GLU A 71 -0.71 -6.17 5.13
CA GLU A 71 0.72 -6.30 4.87
C GLU A 71 0.97 -6.64 3.41
N CYS A 72 1.93 -5.95 2.79
CA CYS A 72 2.41 -6.24 1.46
C CYS A 72 3.91 -5.98 1.35
N ARG A 73 4.53 -6.46 0.29
CA ARG A 73 5.93 -6.19 -0.09
C ARG A 73 6.00 -5.79 -1.55
N VAL A 74 6.96 -4.94 -1.86
CA VAL A 74 7.30 -4.61 -3.24
C VAL A 74 7.96 -5.81 -3.91
N ALA A 75 7.60 -6.05 -5.15
CA ALA A 75 8.16 -7.06 -6.04
C ALA A 75 8.33 -6.47 -7.45
N GLU A 76 9.05 -7.18 -8.28
CA GLU A 76 9.23 -6.78 -9.67
C GLU A 76 8.08 -7.27 -10.56
N SER A 77 7.79 -6.51 -11.62
CA SER A 77 6.97 -6.94 -12.75
C SER A 77 7.73 -6.63 -14.05
N HIS A 78 7.33 -7.28 -15.12
CA HIS A 78 8.00 -7.18 -16.42
C HIS A 78 7.12 -6.56 -17.50
N GLY A 79 6.20 -5.66 -17.08
CA GLY A 79 5.33 -4.91 -17.99
C GLY A 79 3.93 -5.49 -18.16
N GLU A 80 3.51 -6.37 -17.24
CA GLU A 80 2.13 -6.84 -17.20
C GLU A 80 1.16 -5.71 -16.83
N ALA A 81 -0.06 -5.81 -17.33
CA ALA A 81 -1.10 -4.83 -17.01
C ALA A 81 -1.40 -4.79 -15.50
N ALA A 82 -1.60 -3.60 -14.95
CA ALA A 82 -1.94 -3.42 -13.55
C ALA A 82 -3.16 -4.28 -13.14
N GLY A 83 -3.10 -4.92 -11.99
CA GLY A 83 -4.10 -5.85 -11.49
C GLY A 83 -3.90 -7.30 -11.95
N THR A 84 -2.97 -7.58 -12.86
CA THR A 84 -2.67 -8.96 -13.31
C THR A 84 -2.04 -9.77 -12.19
N VAL A 85 -2.58 -10.94 -11.92
CA VAL A 85 -2.00 -11.91 -10.97
C VAL A 85 -0.77 -12.55 -11.60
N LEU A 86 0.41 -12.27 -11.06
CA LEU A 86 1.69 -12.81 -11.53
C LEU A 86 2.01 -14.17 -10.91
N ALA A 87 1.63 -14.33 -9.63
CA ALA A 87 1.80 -15.58 -8.90
C ALA A 87 0.73 -15.69 -7.82
N THR A 88 0.39 -16.93 -7.44
CA THR A 88 -0.58 -17.19 -6.37
C THR A 88 0.08 -17.64 -5.06
N LYS A 89 1.39 -17.93 -5.06
CA LYS A 89 2.16 -18.39 -3.88
C LYS A 89 3.57 -17.80 -3.89
N PRO A 90 3.82 -16.67 -3.22
CA PRO A 90 2.85 -15.76 -2.60
C PRO A 90 1.99 -15.05 -3.64
N LEU A 91 0.82 -14.58 -3.25
CA LEU A 91 -0.04 -13.80 -4.14
C LEU A 91 0.67 -12.52 -4.55
N THR A 92 1.06 -12.43 -5.81
CA THR A 92 1.78 -11.31 -6.40
C THR A 92 0.94 -10.72 -7.52
N VAL A 93 0.77 -9.40 -7.51
CA VAL A 93 -0.09 -8.68 -8.45
C VAL A 93 0.69 -7.54 -9.07
N ALA A 94 0.61 -7.40 -10.38
CA ALA A 94 1.22 -6.31 -11.12
C ALA A 94 0.58 -4.97 -10.74
N CYS A 95 1.40 -3.93 -10.65
CA CYS A 95 1.00 -2.55 -10.43
C CYS A 95 1.26 -1.70 -11.67
N GLY A 96 0.94 -0.41 -11.62
CA GLY A 96 1.29 0.51 -12.71
C GLY A 96 2.79 0.55 -12.98
N GLU A 97 3.58 0.42 -11.92
CA GLU A 97 5.02 0.20 -11.97
C GLU A 97 5.40 -0.81 -10.88
N GLY A 98 6.12 -1.87 -11.25
CA GLY A 98 6.47 -2.96 -10.34
C GLY A 98 5.28 -3.86 -10.00
N ALA A 99 5.38 -4.59 -8.91
CA ALA A 99 4.35 -5.49 -8.40
C ALA A 99 4.31 -5.46 -6.87
N ILE A 100 3.22 -5.92 -6.28
CA ILE A 100 3.12 -6.13 -4.83
C ILE A 100 2.80 -7.58 -4.51
N GLN A 101 3.45 -8.09 -3.48
CA GLN A 101 3.06 -9.34 -2.82
C GLN A 101 2.08 -9.02 -1.71
N LEU A 102 0.88 -9.53 -1.79
CA LEU A 102 -0.15 -9.40 -0.76
C LEU A 102 0.07 -10.50 0.28
N LEU A 103 0.62 -10.14 1.45
CA LEU A 103 0.98 -11.10 2.50
C LEU A 103 -0.18 -11.36 3.45
N ASN A 104 -0.87 -10.30 3.89
CA ASN A 104 -2.01 -10.40 4.79
C ASN A 104 -3.14 -9.48 4.31
N VAL A 105 -4.31 -10.04 4.12
CA VAL A 105 -5.48 -9.33 3.59
C VAL A 105 -6.74 -9.65 4.40
N VAL A 106 -7.68 -8.73 4.38
CA VAL A 106 -9.00 -8.88 5.02
C VAL A 106 -10.08 -8.62 3.97
N PRO A 107 -10.62 -9.66 3.33
CA PRO A 107 -11.78 -9.51 2.46
C PRO A 107 -12.99 -9.05 3.26
N GLU A 108 -13.87 -8.29 2.62
CA GLU A 108 -15.09 -7.79 3.23
C GLU A 108 -15.92 -8.91 3.86
N GLY A 109 -16.30 -8.70 5.13
CA GLY A 109 -17.08 -9.67 5.90
C GLY A 109 -16.30 -10.92 6.35
N LYS A 110 -14.96 -10.96 6.16
CA LYS A 110 -14.12 -12.10 6.56
C LYS A 110 -13.08 -11.71 7.60
N LYS A 111 -12.43 -12.73 8.17
CA LYS A 111 -11.26 -12.55 9.07
C LYS A 111 -9.99 -12.32 8.25
N PRO A 112 -8.95 -11.73 8.86
CA PRO A 112 -7.62 -11.64 8.26
C PRO A 112 -7.15 -13.02 7.78
N MET A 113 -6.51 -13.06 6.61
CA MET A 113 -5.96 -14.28 6.03
C MET A 113 -4.72 -13.99 5.20
N ASP A 114 -3.89 -15.01 5.03
CA ASP A 114 -2.75 -14.98 4.13
C ASP A 114 -3.20 -14.77 2.68
N GLY A 115 -2.39 -14.02 1.91
CA GLY A 115 -2.69 -13.74 0.50
C GLY A 115 -2.78 -15.00 -0.36
N THR A 116 -2.01 -16.04 -0.05
CA THR A 116 -2.10 -17.34 -0.75
C THR A 116 -3.45 -18.02 -0.48
N ALA A 117 -3.92 -17.97 0.78
CA ALA A 117 -5.24 -18.50 1.14
C ALA A 117 -6.38 -17.69 0.48
N PHE A 118 -6.22 -16.37 0.38
CA PHE A 118 -7.14 -15.52 -0.35
C PHE A 118 -7.20 -15.90 -1.84
N ALA A 119 -6.02 -16.04 -2.50
CA ALA A 119 -5.95 -16.45 -3.90
C ALA A 119 -6.63 -17.82 -4.14
N ALA A 120 -6.37 -18.79 -3.27
CA ALA A 120 -7.01 -20.12 -3.35
C ALA A 120 -8.53 -20.01 -3.16
N GLY A 121 -8.99 -19.23 -2.19
CA GLY A 121 -10.42 -19.02 -1.92
C GLY A 121 -11.17 -18.32 -3.05
N GLN A 122 -10.49 -17.45 -3.80
CA GLN A 122 -11.02 -16.78 -5.00
C GLN A 122 -10.78 -17.61 -6.28
N ARG A 123 -10.04 -18.73 -6.19
CA ARG A 123 -9.61 -19.57 -7.33
C ARG A 123 -8.81 -18.82 -8.38
N LEU A 124 -8.03 -17.84 -7.95
CA LEU A 124 -7.18 -17.03 -8.83
C LEU A 124 -6.10 -17.89 -9.47
N LYS A 125 -5.79 -17.55 -10.71
CA LYS A 125 -4.70 -18.13 -11.50
C LYS A 125 -3.79 -17.02 -12.00
N THR A 126 -2.56 -17.37 -12.33
CA THR A 126 -1.65 -16.46 -13.04
C THR A 126 -2.30 -16.01 -14.35
N GLY A 127 -2.30 -14.70 -14.59
CA GLY A 127 -2.95 -14.05 -15.72
C GLY A 127 -4.37 -13.54 -15.45
N ASP A 128 -5.02 -13.93 -14.34
CA ASP A 128 -6.30 -13.34 -13.96
C ASP A 128 -6.13 -11.88 -13.54
N ILE A 129 -7.21 -11.10 -13.62
CA ILE A 129 -7.26 -9.72 -13.11
C ILE A 129 -7.94 -9.74 -11.73
N LEU A 130 -7.26 -9.14 -10.76
CA LEU A 130 -7.71 -9.06 -9.38
C LEU A 130 -8.72 -7.94 -9.15
#